data_cee24eb4237d0561a8bca0aeafdfd81a
#
_entry.id   cee24eb4237d0561a8bca0aeafdfd81a
#
_cell.length_a   1.000
_cell.length_b   1.000
_cell.length_c   1.000
_cell.angle_alpha   90.00
_cell.angle_beta   90.00
_cell.angle_gamma   90.00
#
_symmetry.space_group_name_H-M   'P 1'
#
loop_
_entity.id
_entity.type
_entity.pdbx_description
1 polymer ?
#
loop_
_entity_poly.entity_id
_entity_poly.type
_entity_poly.pdbx_seq_one_letter_code
_entity_poly.pdbx_strand_id
1 'polypeptide(L)'
;MKLKEKLAIQYIRTKLILLSLVSKRKSAEKTFELFCTPFHRHTSKPTSLFVAAEKLDFIFEGLKIKGYRWKKDKPNKVLILHGFGSAAPKFQTYITALIAKGYQVCAFDAPGHGYSEGSTINALQYSKMIEEINFLYGPFNGFIAHSLGALSLSLALENLVHTANTKVVFIAAATETKTAADDAFKILGLRNKRIRQEFDSIIRERSGHDIEWFSINRAIKNSKANILWIHDEDDKITPLTDVLPIKAQNPKNITFYITKGLGHRKIYRDTTVKNMVEQFM
;
A
#
# COMPACT_ATOMS: atom_id res chain seq x y z
N MET A 1 -19.59 10.16 -5.03
CA MET A 1 -18.65 11.29 -4.86
C MET A 1 -19.42 12.52 -4.41
N LYS A 2 -19.00 13.17 -3.32
CA LYS A 2 -19.66 14.37 -2.78
C LYS A 2 -19.43 15.58 -3.71
N LEU A 3 -20.33 16.58 -3.67
CA LEU A 3 -20.23 17.76 -4.55
C LEU A 3 -18.88 18.49 -4.43
N LYS A 4 -18.39 18.66 -3.20
CA LYS A 4 -17.07 19.28 -2.94
C LYS A 4 -15.92 18.53 -3.60
N GLU A 5 -15.95 17.20 -3.61
CA GLU A 5 -14.93 16.37 -4.28
C GLU A 5 -14.98 16.54 -5.81
N LYS A 6 -16.19 16.61 -6.38
CA LYS A 6 -16.38 16.88 -7.82
C LYS A 6 -15.78 18.24 -8.23
N LEU A 7 -16.09 19.28 -7.45
CA LEU A 7 -15.58 20.64 -7.71
C LEU A 7 -14.04 20.69 -7.59
N ALA A 8 -13.46 20.03 -6.59
CA ALA A 8 -12.01 19.96 -6.41
C ALA A 8 -11.34 19.25 -7.61
N ILE A 9 -11.88 18.11 -8.03
CA ILE A 9 -11.37 17.40 -9.21
C ILE A 9 -11.48 18.24 -10.47
N GLN A 10 -12.59 18.94 -10.67
CA GLN A 10 -12.79 19.82 -11.83
C GLN A 10 -11.79 20.98 -11.82
N TYR A 11 -11.55 21.60 -10.68
CA TYR A 11 -10.53 22.65 -10.53
C TYR A 11 -9.11 22.12 -10.87
N ILE A 12 -8.72 20.96 -10.30
CA ILE A 12 -7.44 20.31 -10.57
C ILE A 12 -7.32 20.00 -12.07
N ARG A 13 -8.36 19.39 -12.67
CA ARG A 13 -8.41 19.08 -14.10
C ARG A 13 -8.17 20.32 -14.96
N THR A 14 -8.91 21.43 -14.71
CA THR A 14 -8.76 22.67 -15.47
C THR A 14 -7.34 23.20 -15.36
N LYS A 15 -6.76 23.21 -14.16
CA LYS A 15 -5.38 23.65 -13.93
C LYS A 15 -4.36 22.79 -14.69
N LEU A 16 -4.52 21.47 -14.72
CA LEU A 16 -3.64 20.55 -15.45
C LEU A 16 -3.79 20.73 -16.96
N ILE A 17 -5.01 20.94 -17.48
CA ILE A 17 -5.25 21.20 -18.91
C ILE A 17 -4.60 22.52 -19.31
N LEU A 18 -4.81 23.61 -18.58
CA LEU A 18 -4.18 24.90 -18.85
C LEU A 18 -2.65 24.80 -18.81
N LEU A 19 -2.10 24.14 -17.81
CA LEU A 19 -0.65 23.89 -17.72
C LEU A 19 -0.14 23.10 -18.93
N SER A 20 -0.93 22.16 -19.44
CA SER A 20 -0.58 21.35 -20.61
C SER A 20 -0.54 22.12 -21.92
N LEU A 21 -1.18 23.28 -22.02
CA LEU A 21 -1.07 24.17 -23.18
C LEU A 21 0.34 24.80 -23.26
N VAL A 22 0.94 25.06 -22.09
CA VAL A 22 2.30 25.60 -21.99
C VAL A 22 3.34 24.48 -22.06
N SER A 23 3.15 23.40 -21.28
CA SER A 23 4.08 22.27 -21.24
C SER A 23 3.38 20.97 -20.84
N LYS A 24 3.46 19.97 -21.72
CA LYS A 24 2.97 18.61 -21.44
C LYS A 24 3.74 17.99 -20.28
N ARG A 25 5.06 18.19 -20.27
CA ARG A 25 5.96 17.71 -19.21
C ARG A 25 5.59 18.26 -17.85
N LYS A 26 5.42 19.58 -17.69
CA LYS A 26 5.02 20.18 -16.41
C LYS A 26 3.65 19.71 -15.94
N SER A 27 2.70 19.52 -16.88
CA SER A 27 1.38 18.94 -16.56
C SER A 27 1.51 17.49 -16.04
N ALA A 28 2.36 16.68 -16.67
CA ALA A 28 2.63 15.31 -16.24
C ALA A 28 3.35 15.25 -14.89
N GLU A 29 4.32 16.13 -14.62
CA GLU A 29 5.00 16.24 -13.33
C GLU A 29 4.02 16.56 -12.20
N LYS A 30 3.09 17.51 -12.46
CA LYS A 30 2.07 17.83 -11.47
C LYS A 30 1.04 16.70 -11.29
N THR A 31 0.72 15.98 -12.36
CA THR A 31 -0.13 14.78 -12.31
C THR A 31 0.55 13.67 -11.50
N PHE A 32 1.85 13.45 -11.69
CA PHE A 32 2.63 12.48 -10.91
C PHE A 32 2.69 12.85 -9.42
N GLU A 33 2.93 14.12 -9.12
CA GLU A 33 2.90 14.62 -7.73
C GLU A 33 1.54 14.34 -7.07
N LEU A 34 0.44 14.65 -7.76
CA LEU A 34 -0.92 14.38 -7.29
C LEU A 34 -1.20 12.88 -7.13
N PHE A 35 -0.72 12.06 -8.05
CA PHE A 35 -0.85 10.59 -7.98
C PHE A 35 -0.16 10.03 -6.73
N CYS A 36 0.94 10.63 -6.31
CA CYS A 36 1.69 10.25 -5.12
C CYS A 36 1.22 10.96 -3.82
N THR A 37 0.30 11.93 -3.90
CA THR A 37 -0.13 12.73 -2.74
C THR A 37 -1.42 12.16 -2.11
N PRO A 38 -1.41 11.68 -0.87
CA PRO A 38 -2.63 11.26 -0.19
C PRO A 38 -3.54 12.47 0.09
N PHE A 39 -4.81 12.38 -0.36
CA PHE A 39 -5.79 13.46 -0.19
C PHE A 39 -6.14 13.77 1.27
N HIS A 40 -5.98 12.81 2.15
CA HIS A 40 -6.28 12.95 3.57
C HIS A 40 -5.20 12.32 4.42
N ARG A 41 -4.73 13.06 5.42
CA ARG A 41 -3.84 12.54 6.45
C ARG A 41 -4.68 12.15 7.67
N HIS A 42 -4.69 10.89 8.02
CA HIS A 42 -5.41 10.40 9.20
C HIS A 42 -4.58 10.63 10.47
N THR A 43 -4.86 11.73 11.17
CA THR A 43 -4.29 12.09 12.47
C THR A 43 -5.38 12.04 13.55
N SER A 44 -5.91 10.85 13.83
CA SER A 44 -6.88 10.67 14.93
C SER A 44 -6.15 10.58 16.27
N LYS A 45 -6.80 11.06 17.36
CA LYS A 45 -6.26 10.89 18.72
C LYS A 45 -5.89 9.42 18.95
N PRO A 46 -4.67 9.14 19.48
CA PRO A 46 -4.25 7.78 19.74
C PRO A 46 -5.20 7.08 20.71
N THR A 47 -5.57 5.85 20.41
CA THR A 47 -6.31 5.00 21.37
C THR A 47 -5.38 4.50 22.48
N SER A 48 -5.93 3.95 23.56
CA SER A 48 -5.14 3.37 24.67
C SER A 48 -4.09 2.36 24.17
N LEU A 49 -4.42 1.54 23.18
CA LEU A 49 -3.49 0.62 22.54
C LEU A 49 -2.27 1.35 21.96
N PHE A 50 -2.48 2.45 21.25
CA PHE A 50 -1.40 3.23 20.63
C PHE A 50 -0.65 4.13 21.62
N VAL A 51 -1.30 4.53 22.71
CA VAL A 51 -0.63 5.23 23.82
C VAL A 51 0.38 4.29 24.51
N ALA A 52 -0.04 3.04 24.77
CA ALA A 52 0.79 2.01 25.42
C ALA A 52 1.88 1.41 24.53
N ALA A 53 1.88 1.69 23.21
CA ALA A 53 2.89 1.17 22.30
C ALA A 53 4.25 1.82 22.55
N GLU A 54 5.33 1.05 22.43
CA GLU A 54 6.67 1.59 22.26
C GLU A 54 6.74 2.38 20.95
N LYS A 55 7.32 3.57 20.99
CA LYS A 55 7.47 4.42 19.80
C LYS A 55 8.76 4.06 19.06
N LEU A 56 8.61 3.75 17.76
CA LEU A 56 9.72 3.44 16.88
C LEU A 56 9.84 4.56 15.84
N ASP A 57 10.53 5.64 16.23
CA ASP A 57 10.78 6.76 15.31
C ASP A 57 12.15 6.55 14.65
N PHE A 58 12.24 6.74 13.33
CA PHE A 58 13.51 6.73 12.60
C PHE A 58 13.49 7.74 11.45
N ILE A 59 14.66 8.01 10.86
CA ILE A 59 14.77 8.91 9.71
C ILE A 59 14.91 8.07 8.45
N PHE A 60 14.03 8.31 7.49
CA PHE A 60 14.04 7.69 6.18
C PHE A 60 14.01 8.76 5.09
N GLU A 61 15.03 8.80 4.23
CA GLU A 61 15.18 9.84 3.19
C GLU A 61 15.01 11.28 3.75
N GLY A 62 15.54 11.56 4.94
CA GLY A 62 15.44 12.85 5.62
C GLY A 62 14.09 13.13 6.28
N LEU A 63 13.13 12.21 6.22
CA LEU A 63 11.80 12.33 6.82
C LEU A 63 11.71 11.56 8.13
N LYS A 64 11.12 12.16 9.16
CA LYS A 64 10.83 11.46 10.41
C LYS A 64 9.63 10.55 10.24
N ILE A 65 9.87 9.25 10.36
CA ILE A 65 8.85 8.20 10.26
C ILE A 65 8.40 7.79 11.65
N LYS A 66 7.09 7.67 11.82
CA LYS A 66 6.44 7.26 13.05
C LYS A 66 6.07 5.78 13.01
N GLY A 67 6.54 5.05 14.02
CA GLY A 67 6.26 3.64 14.19
C GLY A 67 5.85 3.28 15.59
N TYR A 68 5.33 2.08 15.73
CA TYR A 68 4.77 1.53 16.95
C TYR A 68 5.15 0.06 17.07
N ARG A 69 5.51 -0.37 18.29
CA ARG A 69 5.78 -1.77 18.61
C ARG A 69 5.04 -2.21 19.87
N TRP A 70 4.51 -3.43 19.82
CA TRP A 70 3.89 -4.11 20.94
C TRP A 70 4.56 -5.45 21.18
N LYS A 71 4.70 -5.85 22.45
CA LYS A 71 5.28 -7.15 22.86
C LYS A 71 6.68 -7.40 22.29
N LYS A 72 7.63 -6.49 22.60
CA LYS A 72 9.01 -6.46 22.10
C LYS A 72 9.76 -7.81 22.17
N ASP A 73 9.55 -8.58 23.22
CA ASP A 73 10.38 -9.77 23.50
C ASP A 73 9.79 -11.06 22.92
N LYS A 74 8.87 -10.98 21.95
CA LYS A 74 8.29 -12.16 21.30
C LYS A 74 9.09 -12.54 20.05
N PRO A 75 9.40 -13.86 19.86
CA PRO A 75 10.23 -14.31 18.74
C PRO A 75 9.54 -14.16 17.39
N ASN A 76 8.20 -14.33 17.36
CA ASN A 76 7.43 -14.19 16.14
C ASN A 76 7.03 -12.73 15.93
N LYS A 77 7.57 -12.11 14.86
CA LYS A 77 7.40 -10.70 14.57
C LYS A 77 6.52 -10.49 13.34
N VAL A 78 5.54 -9.62 13.46
CA VAL A 78 4.62 -9.25 12.36
C VAL A 78 4.73 -7.77 12.08
N LEU A 79 4.86 -7.41 10.79
CA LEU A 79 4.81 -6.05 10.30
C LEU A 79 3.46 -5.79 9.62
N ILE A 80 2.77 -4.72 10.01
CA ILE A 80 1.51 -4.28 9.42
C ILE A 80 1.75 -3.05 8.57
N LEU A 81 1.30 -3.11 7.30
CA LEU A 81 1.50 -2.10 6.27
C LEU A 81 0.16 -1.59 5.75
N HIS A 82 -0.11 -0.32 5.98
CA HIS A 82 -1.35 0.32 5.55
C HIS A 82 -1.32 0.72 4.06
N GLY A 83 -2.50 0.96 3.48
CA GLY A 83 -2.65 1.45 2.11
C GLY A 83 -2.63 2.98 2.01
N PHE A 84 -2.72 3.47 0.77
CA PHE A 84 -2.74 4.90 0.44
C PHE A 84 -3.91 5.62 1.12
N GLY A 85 -3.63 6.79 1.69
CA GLY A 85 -4.62 7.57 2.44
C GLY A 85 -5.12 6.91 3.73
N SER A 86 -4.35 5.97 4.32
CA SER A 86 -4.66 5.28 5.57
C SER A 86 -3.60 5.59 6.65
N ALA A 87 -3.55 4.83 7.75
CA ALA A 87 -2.55 4.95 8.80
C ALA A 87 -2.57 3.70 9.69
N ALA A 88 -1.50 3.45 10.46
CA ALA A 88 -1.37 2.32 11.36
C ALA A 88 -2.58 2.11 12.31
N PRO A 89 -3.22 3.15 12.89
CA PRO A 89 -4.36 2.97 13.78
C PRO A 89 -5.59 2.29 13.15
N LYS A 90 -5.71 2.29 11.83
CA LYS A 90 -6.80 1.60 11.13
C LYS A 90 -6.74 0.07 11.23
N PHE A 91 -5.59 -0.47 11.64
CA PHE A 91 -5.35 -1.90 11.81
C PHE A 91 -5.38 -2.35 13.27
N GLN A 92 -5.94 -1.53 14.18
CA GLN A 92 -6.00 -1.81 15.62
C GLN A 92 -6.57 -3.19 15.92
N THR A 93 -7.58 -3.66 15.23
CA THR A 93 -8.21 -4.97 15.46
C THR A 93 -7.25 -6.13 15.18
N TYR A 94 -6.46 -6.04 14.10
CA TYR A 94 -5.41 -7.03 13.79
C TYR A 94 -4.28 -6.97 14.81
N ILE A 95 -3.85 -5.78 15.20
CA ILE A 95 -2.81 -5.58 16.21
C ILE A 95 -3.22 -6.26 17.51
N THR A 96 -4.45 -6.00 18.00
CA THR A 96 -4.95 -6.60 19.24
C THR A 96 -4.99 -8.12 19.17
N ALA A 97 -5.49 -8.67 18.07
CA ALA A 97 -5.59 -10.13 17.89
C ALA A 97 -4.20 -10.80 17.85
N LEU A 98 -3.25 -10.23 17.13
CA LEU A 98 -1.88 -10.76 17.04
C LEU A 98 -1.14 -10.68 18.39
N ILE A 99 -1.34 -9.58 19.14
CA ILE A 99 -0.80 -9.46 20.50
C ILE A 99 -1.35 -10.57 21.42
N ALA A 100 -2.65 -10.86 21.33
CA ALA A 100 -3.30 -11.92 22.10
C ALA A 100 -2.74 -13.32 21.73
N LYS A 101 -2.37 -13.53 20.46
CA LYS A 101 -1.70 -14.74 19.97
C LYS A 101 -0.20 -14.81 20.30
N GLY A 102 0.35 -13.81 20.99
CA GLY A 102 1.74 -13.81 21.43
C GLY A 102 2.75 -13.29 20.40
N TYR A 103 2.33 -12.60 19.36
CA TYR A 103 3.25 -11.96 18.40
C TYR A 103 3.82 -10.64 18.93
N GLN A 104 5.06 -10.33 18.56
CA GLN A 104 5.52 -8.95 18.49
C GLN A 104 4.91 -8.31 17.24
N VAL A 105 4.24 -7.20 17.41
CA VAL A 105 3.62 -6.49 16.27
C VAL A 105 4.30 -5.14 16.09
N CYS A 106 4.66 -4.82 14.84
CA CYS A 106 5.12 -3.50 14.45
C CYS A 106 4.18 -2.91 13.39
N ALA A 107 3.94 -1.61 13.45
CA ALA A 107 3.20 -0.87 12.44
C ALA A 107 3.78 0.54 12.30
N PHE A 108 3.88 1.03 11.08
CA PHE A 108 4.44 2.34 10.77
C PHE A 108 3.50 3.15 9.90
N ASP A 109 3.50 4.46 10.08
CA ASP A 109 2.88 5.38 9.15
C ASP A 109 3.86 5.67 8.01
N ALA A 110 3.47 5.43 6.76
CA ALA A 110 4.30 5.72 5.59
C ALA A 110 4.51 7.25 5.42
N PRO A 111 5.53 7.71 4.66
CA PRO A 111 5.68 9.12 4.31
C PRO A 111 4.37 9.76 3.84
N GLY A 112 4.06 10.96 4.31
CA GLY A 112 2.81 11.66 3.99
C GLY A 112 1.56 11.15 4.71
N HIS A 113 1.66 10.13 5.57
CA HIS A 113 0.52 9.51 6.26
C HIS A 113 0.66 9.61 7.78
N GLY A 114 -0.48 9.50 8.48
CA GLY A 114 -0.54 9.50 9.92
C GLY A 114 0.29 10.62 10.54
N TYR A 115 1.20 10.27 11.42
CA TYR A 115 2.11 11.20 12.09
C TYR A 115 3.54 11.24 11.49
N SER A 116 3.80 10.51 10.40
CA SER A 116 5.06 10.58 9.65
C SER A 116 5.15 11.87 8.84
N GLU A 117 6.36 12.36 8.65
CA GLU A 117 6.62 13.53 7.79
C GLU A 117 6.45 13.22 6.31
N GLY A 118 6.67 14.23 5.46
CA GLY A 118 6.48 14.13 4.01
C GLY A 118 5.08 14.50 3.55
N SER A 119 4.89 14.53 2.23
CA SER A 119 3.62 14.85 1.57
C SER A 119 3.23 13.85 0.50
N THR A 120 4.17 13.05 0.04
CA THR A 120 3.98 12.08 -1.06
C THR A 120 4.54 10.73 -0.69
N ILE A 121 4.05 9.69 -1.36
CA ILE A 121 4.58 8.33 -1.33
C ILE A 121 4.31 7.64 -2.67
N ASN A 122 5.24 6.82 -3.12
CA ASN A 122 5.04 5.89 -4.23
C ASN A 122 5.44 4.47 -3.79
N ALA A 123 5.15 3.47 -4.64
CA ALA A 123 5.38 2.07 -4.29
C ALA A 123 6.86 1.74 -4.05
N LEU A 124 7.78 2.34 -4.85
CA LEU A 124 9.22 2.13 -4.70
C LEU A 124 9.76 2.75 -3.41
N GLN A 125 9.36 3.98 -3.09
CA GLN A 125 9.75 4.63 -1.85
C GLN A 125 9.25 3.84 -0.63
N TYR A 126 8.01 3.36 -0.69
CA TYR A 126 7.45 2.58 0.41
C TYR A 126 8.13 1.20 0.53
N SER A 127 8.52 0.55 -0.59
CA SER A 127 9.27 -0.71 -0.51
C SER A 127 10.64 -0.53 0.14
N LYS A 128 11.38 0.53 -0.20
CA LYS A 128 12.65 0.87 0.45
C LYS A 128 12.48 1.15 1.95
N MET A 129 11.39 1.84 2.33
CA MET A 129 11.06 2.03 3.74
C MET A 129 10.79 0.70 4.46
N ILE A 130 10.12 -0.26 3.80
CA ILE A 130 9.88 -1.60 4.36
C ILE A 130 11.20 -2.35 4.56
N GLU A 131 12.13 -2.26 3.63
CA GLU A 131 13.46 -2.84 3.73
C GLU A 131 14.23 -2.24 4.92
N GLU A 132 14.20 -0.92 5.08
CA GLU A 132 14.82 -0.22 6.21
C GLU A 132 14.18 -0.60 7.55
N ILE A 133 12.85 -0.71 7.61
CA ILE A 133 12.13 -1.20 8.81
C ILE A 133 12.57 -2.62 9.15
N ASN A 134 12.71 -3.49 8.15
CA ASN A 134 13.16 -4.86 8.38
C ASN A 134 14.62 -4.92 8.85
N PHE A 135 15.47 -4.06 8.34
CA PHE A 135 16.86 -3.93 8.80
C PHE A 135 16.94 -3.48 10.27
N LEU A 136 16.18 -2.44 10.64
CA LEU A 136 16.23 -1.84 11.98
C LEU A 136 15.53 -2.68 13.06
N TYR A 137 14.40 -3.31 12.71
CA TYR A 137 13.48 -3.92 13.70
C TYR A 137 13.15 -5.39 13.45
N GLY A 138 13.55 -5.91 12.31
CA GLY A 138 13.30 -7.30 11.89
C GLY A 138 14.29 -8.32 12.51
N PRO A 139 14.52 -9.44 11.85
CA PRO A 139 13.72 -9.89 10.72
C PRO A 139 12.26 -10.15 11.10
N PHE A 140 11.33 -9.89 10.15
CA PHE A 140 9.92 -10.23 10.31
C PHE A 140 9.64 -11.57 9.63
N ASN A 141 8.85 -12.40 10.30
CA ASN A 141 8.37 -13.68 9.77
C ASN A 141 6.88 -13.66 9.42
N GLY A 142 6.21 -12.53 9.63
CA GLY A 142 4.83 -12.30 9.26
C GLY A 142 4.59 -10.87 8.74
N PHE A 143 3.71 -10.74 7.74
CA PHE A 143 3.33 -9.46 7.16
C PHE A 143 1.83 -9.41 6.90
N ILE A 144 1.19 -8.29 7.24
CA ILE A 144 -0.19 -7.98 6.83
C ILE A 144 -0.17 -6.66 6.09
N ALA A 145 -0.57 -6.67 4.83
CA ALA A 145 -0.48 -5.52 3.96
C ALA A 145 -1.79 -5.25 3.19
N HIS A 146 -2.19 -3.99 3.14
CA HIS A 146 -3.39 -3.54 2.45
C HIS A 146 -3.05 -2.61 1.28
N SER A 147 -3.69 -2.83 0.13
CA SER A 147 -3.67 -1.93 -1.01
C SER A 147 -2.22 -1.58 -1.47
N LEU A 148 -1.81 -0.30 -1.46
CA LEU A 148 -0.44 0.13 -1.79
C LEU A 148 0.61 -0.54 -0.91
N GLY A 149 0.31 -0.79 0.38
CA GLY A 149 1.21 -1.53 1.27
C GLY A 149 1.51 -2.95 0.76
N ALA A 150 0.54 -3.62 0.13
CA ALA A 150 0.74 -4.94 -0.46
C ALA A 150 1.65 -4.91 -1.71
N LEU A 151 1.45 -3.93 -2.60
CA LEU A 151 2.35 -3.71 -3.74
C LEU A 151 3.78 -3.42 -3.26
N SER A 152 3.92 -2.50 -2.32
CA SER A 152 5.24 -2.11 -1.80
C SER A 152 5.94 -3.25 -1.07
N LEU A 153 5.18 -4.06 -0.31
CA LEU A 153 5.72 -5.27 0.31
C LEU A 153 6.17 -6.29 -0.74
N SER A 154 5.40 -6.49 -1.81
CA SER A 154 5.78 -7.44 -2.86
C SER A 154 7.11 -7.06 -3.52
N LEU A 155 7.34 -5.76 -3.74
CA LEU A 155 8.63 -5.24 -4.23
C LEU A 155 9.75 -5.42 -3.20
N ALA A 156 9.49 -5.13 -1.92
CA ALA A 156 10.47 -5.32 -0.85
C ALA A 156 10.88 -6.80 -0.67
N LEU A 157 9.94 -7.74 -0.84
CA LEU A 157 10.21 -9.18 -0.74
C LEU A 157 11.24 -9.68 -1.75
N GLU A 158 11.47 -8.96 -2.85
CA GLU A 158 12.55 -9.31 -3.80
C GLU A 158 13.94 -9.19 -3.16
N ASN A 159 14.10 -8.31 -2.16
CA ASN A 159 15.35 -8.03 -1.46
C ASN A 159 15.38 -8.58 -0.02
N LEU A 160 14.22 -8.89 0.55
CA LEU A 160 14.15 -9.43 1.91
C LEU A 160 14.36 -10.94 1.94
N VAL A 161 15.14 -11.40 2.91
CA VAL A 161 15.29 -12.84 3.17
C VAL A 161 13.97 -13.39 3.72
N HIS A 162 13.39 -14.34 3.00
CA HIS A 162 12.16 -15.00 3.39
C HIS A 162 12.12 -16.47 2.96
N THR A 163 11.30 -17.26 3.61
CA THR A 163 11.18 -18.71 3.40
C THR A 163 9.71 -19.13 3.29
N ALA A 164 9.45 -20.40 3.08
CA ALA A 164 8.09 -20.96 3.12
C ALA A 164 7.39 -20.80 4.49
N ASN A 165 8.15 -20.55 5.57
CA ASN A 165 7.61 -20.25 6.89
C ASN A 165 7.23 -18.77 7.06
N THR A 166 7.63 -17.90 6.14
CA THR A 166 7.23 -16.49 6.15
C THR A 166 5.78 -16.37 5.71
N LYS A 167 4.94 -15.81 6.56
CA LYS A 167 3.50 -15.64 6.32
C LYS A 167 3.20 -14.23 5.80
N VAL A 168 2.54 -14.12 4.68
CA VAL A 168 2.16 -12.85 4.07
C VAL A 168 0.66 -12.80 3.85
N VAL A 169 0.01 -11.74 4.28
CA VAL A 169 -1.40 -11.49 4.02
C VAL A 169 -1.54 -10.26 3.14
N PHE A 170 -2.11 -10.43 1.96
CA PHE A 170 -2.53 -9.34 1.09
C PHE A 170 -4.04 -9.13 1.19
N ILE A 171 -4.46 -7.90 1.51
CA ILE A 171 -5.87 -7.53 1.59
C ILE A 171 -6.13 -6.41 0.58
N ALA A 172 -7.02 -6.63 -0.38
CA ALA A 172 -7.36 -5.66 -1.44
C ALA A 172 -6.10 -5.04 -2.07
N ALA A 173 -5.16 -5.88 -2.48
CA ALA A 173 -3.85 -5.46 -2.96
C ALA A 173 -3.94 -4.58 -4.22
N ALA A 174 -3.15 -3.50 -4.29
CA ALA A 174 -2.96 -2.69 -5.50
C ALA A 174 -2.04 -3.47 -6.46
N THR A 175 -2.63 -4.38 -7.23
CA THR A 175 -1.88 -5.38 -7.99
C THR A 175 -1.06 -4.79 -9.13
N GLU A 176 -1.62 -3.80 -9.85
CA GLU A 176 -1.00 -3.21 -11.04
C GLU A 176 -1.00 -1.68 -10.94
N THR A 177 0.20 -1.06 -10.94
CA THR A 177 0.33 0.41 -10.92
C THR A 177 -0.22 1.06 -12.18
N LYS A 178 -0.12 0.36 -13.32
CA LYS A 178 -0.68 0.84 -14.59
C LYS A 178 -2.18 1.05 -14.49
N THR A 179 -2.94 0.10 -13.93
CA THR A 179 -4.39 0.23 -13.71
C THR A 179 -4.70 1.43 -12.82
N ALA A 180 -3.96 1.61 -11.72
CA ALA A 180 -4.13 2.76 -10.83
C ALA A 180 -3.86 4.10 -11.55
N ALA A 181 -2.85 4.16 -12.42
CA ALA A 181 -2.55 5.37 -13.21
C ALA A 181 -3.62 5.63 -14.27
N ASP A 182 -4.10 4.60 -14.97
CA ASP A 182 -5.17 4.71 -15.96
C ASP A 182 -6.46 5.26 -15.31
N ASP A 183 -6.82 4.76 -14.15
CA ASP A 183 -7.97 5.25 -13.38
C ASP A 183 -7.75 6.70 -12.87
N ALA A 184 -6.56 7.07 -12.44
CA ALA A 184 -6.25 8.44 -12.05
C ALA A 184 -6.41 9.40 -13.26
N PHE A 185 -5.90 9.05 -14.43
CA PHE A 185 -6.09 9.83 -15.66
C PHE A 185 -7.56 9.94 -16.07
N LYS A 186 -8.33 8.85 -15.94
CA LYS A 186 -9.77 8.82 -16.18
C LYS A 186 -10.53 9.73 -15.22
N ILE A 187 -10.25 9.66 -13.91
CA ILE A 187 -10.87 10.51 -12.88
C ILE A 187 -10.55 11.99 -13.14
N LEU A 188 -9.30 12.31 -13.46
CA LEU A 188 -8.87 13.66 -13.79
C LEU A 188 -9.34 14.12 -15.17
N GLY A 189 -9.90 13.21 -16.01
CA GLY A 189 -10.34 13.50 -17.36
C GLY A 189 -9.21 13.95 -18.30
N LEU A 190 -7.97 13.50 -18.03
CA LEU A 190 -6.79 13.80 -18.86
C LEU A 190 -6.73 12.82 -20.02
N ARG A 191 -7.20 13.25 -21.21
CA ARG A 191 -7.28 12.41 -22.42
C ARG A 191 -6.07 12.56 -23.37
N ASN A 192 -5.17 13.52 -23.12
CA ASN A 192 -4.05 13.79 -23.99
C ASN A 192 -2.96 12.73 -23.83
N LYS A 193 -2.75 11.92 -24.86
CA LYS A 193 -1.76 10.84 -24.89
C LYS A 193 -0.33 11.31 -24.58
N ARG A 194 0.06 12.53 -25.00
CA ARG A 194 1.40 13.06 -24.71
C ARG A 194 1.61 13.34 -23.24
N ILE A 195 0.57 13.78 -22.49
CA ILE A 195 0.67 13.93 -21.03
C ILE A 195 0.89 12.57 -20.36
N ARG A 196 0.21 11.53 -20.87
CA ARG A 196 0.41 10.16 -20.35
C ARG A 196 1.81 9.64 -20.66
N GLN A 197 2.32 9.83 -21.86
CA GLN A 197 3.68 9.45 -22.24
C GLN A 197 4.74 10.16 -21.37
N GLU A 198 4.57 11.47 -21.13
CA GLU A 198 5.45 12.21 -20.21
C GLU A 198 5.36 11.69 -18.76
N PHE A 199 4.16 11.34 -18.30
CA PHE A 199 3.97 10.73 -16.98
C PHE A 199 4.71 9.39 -16.84
N ASP A 200 4.61 8.52 -17.85
CA ASP A 200 5.31 7.23 -17.87
C ASP A 200 6.84 7.44 -17.97
N SER A 201 7.30 8.45 -18.73
CA SER A 201 8.71 8.85 -18.79
C SER A 201 9.23 9.33 -17.44
N ILE A 202 8.44 10.10 -16.68
CA ILE A 202 8.80 10.55 -15.33
C ILE A 202 8.99 9.35 -14.40
N ILE A 203 8.11 8.34 -14.48
CA ILE A 203 8.26 7.12 -13.70
C ILE A 203 9.57 6.44 -14.05
N ARG A 204 9.87 6.25 -15.33
CA ARG A 204 11.11 5.61 -15.80
C ARG A 204 12.35 6.38 -15.36
N GLU A 205 12.38 7.69 -15.53
CA GLU A 205 13.50 8.55 -15.15
C GLU A 205 13.80 8.51 -13.64
N ARG A 206 12.73 8.47 -12.81
CA ARG A 206 12.87 8.49 -11.34
C ARG A 206 13.15 7.13 -10.73
N SER A 207 12.69 6.07 -11.36
CA SER A 207 12.76 4.71 -10.80
C SER A 207 13.74 3.80 -11.52
N GLY A 208 14.11 4.11 -12.77
CA GLY A 208 14.83 3.21 -13.67
C GLY A 208 13.95 2.15 -14.33
N HIS A 209 12.64 2.15 -14.08
CA HIS A 209 11.71 1.11 -14.52
C HIS A 209 10.46 1.68 -15.19
N ASP A 210 9.89 0.93 -16.11
CA ASP A 210 8.58 1.25 -16.68
C ASP A 210 7.45 1.02 -15.68
N ILE A 211 6.28 1.64 -15.93
CA ILE A 211 5.14 1.55 -15.01
C ILE A 211 4.67 0.11 -14.80
N GLU A 212 4.78 -0.75 -15.80
CA GLU A 212 4.43 -2.17 -15.77
C GLU A 212 5.34 -2.99 -14.85
N TRP A 213 6.54 -2.48 -14.55
CA TRP A 213 7.44 -3.12 -13.58
C TRP A 213 6.85 -3.12 -12.17
N PHE A 214 6.04 -2.13 -11.82
CA PHE A 214 5.37 -2.00 -10.53
C PHE A 214 4.11 -2.86 -10.49
N SER A 215 4.30 -4.16 -10.50
CA SER A 215 3.28 -5.20 -10.55
C SER A 215 3.55 -6.27 -9.50
N ILE A 216 2.52 -6.64 -8.72
CA ILE A 216 2.62 -7.77 -7.78
C ILE A 216 2.83 -9.07 -8.56
N ASN A 217 2.14 -9.25 -9.69
CA ASN A 217 2.31 -10.44 -10.53
C ASN A 217 3.77 -10.68 -10.91
N ARG A 218 4.50 -9.62 -11.22
CA ARG A 218 5.94 -9.69 -11.50
C ARG A 218 6.75 -9.99 -10.24
N ALA A 219 6.52 -9.21 -9.18
CA ALA A 219 7.37 -9.19 -8.00
C ALA A 219 7.34 -10.50 -7.19
N ILE A 220 6.20 -11.19 -7.16
CA ILE A 220 6.05 -12.41 -6.34
C ILE A 220 6.42 -13.71 -7.07
N LYS A 221 6.83 -13.66 -8.34
CA LYS A 221 7.15 -14.89 -9.13
C LYS A 221 8.13 -15.83 -8.43
N ASN A 222 9.11 -15.27 -7.75
CA ASN A 222 10.16 -16.01 -7.05
C ASN A 222 9.97 -16.02 -5.53
N SER A 223 8.84 -15.51 -5.04
CA SER A 223 8.57 -15.49 -3.60
C SER A 223 8.35 -16.90 -3.06
N LYS A 224 9.08 -17.23 -1.98
CA LYS A 224 8.92 -18.47 -1.23
C LYS A 224 7.89 -18.35 -0.10
N ALA A 225 7.45 -17.13 0.22
CA ALA A 225 6.52 -16.88 1.31
C ALA A 225 5.18 -17.58 1.07
N ASN A 226 4.55 -18.03 2.16
CA ASN A 226 3.19 -18.53 2.15
C ASN A 226 2.23 -17.33 2.20
N ILE A 227 1.41 -17.15 1.16
CA ILE A 227 0.60 -15.94 0.95
C ILE A 227 -0.88 -16.27 1.08
N LEU A 228 -1.59 -15.55 1.95
CA LEU A 228 -3.05 -15.47 1.94
C LEU A 228 -3.46 -14.19 1.21
N TRP A 229 -4.14 -14.31 0.08
CA TRP A 229 -4.62 -13.19 -0.71
C TRP A 229 -6.13 -13.05 -0.61
N ILE A 230 -6.58 -11.98 0.04
CA ILE A 230 -8.00 -11.69 0.24
C ILE A 230 -8.39 -10.49 -0.63
N HIS A 231 -9.39 -10.67 -1.49
CA HIS A 231 -9.85 -9.64 -2.41
C HIS A 231 -11.38 -9.65 -2.54
N ASP A 232 -11.98 -8.51 -2.87
CA ASP A 232 -13.43 -8.39 -3.03
C ASP A 232 -13.81 -8.21 -4.50
N GLU A 233 -14.88 -8.92 -4.95
CA GLU A 233 -15.38 -8.81 -6.33
C GLU A 233 -15.80 -7.37 -6.68
N ASP A 234 -16.32 -6.63 -5.70
CA ASP A 234 -16.84 -5.28 -5.88
C ASP A 234 -15.80 -4.19 -5.58
N ASP A 235 -14.50 -4.54 -5.51
CA ASP A 235 -13.43 -3.58 -5.33
C ASP A 235 -13.25 -2.72 -6.60
N LYS A 236 -13.65 -1.44 -6.50
CA LYS A 236 -13.56 -0.47 -7.61
C LYS A 236 -12.29 0.37 -7.59
N ILE A 237 -11.42 0.16 -6.61
CA ILE A 237 -10.16 0.90 -6.46
C ILE A 237 -8.98 0.04 -6.92
N THR A 238 -8.95 -1.21 -6.50
CA THR A 238 -8.01 -2.22 -6.95
C THR A 238 -8.82 -3.38 -7.52
N PRO A 239 -9.13 -3.38 -8.82
CA PRO A 239 -10.10 -4.30 -9.37
C PRO A 239 -9.62 -5.75 -9.31
N LEU A 240 -10.55 -6.68 -9.03
CA LEU A 240 -10.26 -8.11 -9.00
C LEU A 240 -9.68 -8.62 -10.33
N THR A 241 -10.00 -7.96 -11.46
CA THR A 241 -9.45 -8.30 -12.78
C THR A 241 -7.93 -8.31 -12.84
N ASP A 242 -7.26 -7.50 -12.02
CA ASP A 242 -5.79 -7.46 -11.95
C ASP A 242 -5.23 -8.67 -11.17
N VAL A 243 -6.04 -9.30 -10.32
CA VAL A 243 -5.66 -10.47 -9.51
C VAL A 243 -5.91 -11.79 -10.26
N LEU A 244 -6.92 -11.84 -11.12
CA LEU A 244 -7.31 -13.05 -11.84
C LEU A 244 -6.17 -13.72 -12.63
N PRO A 245 -5.28 -12.98 -13.33
CA PRO A 245 -4.13 -13.58 -14.01
C PRO A 245 -3.18 -14.33 -13.07
N ILE A 246 -2.99 -13.84 -11.85
CA ILE A 246 -2.16 -14.51 -10.84
C ILE A 246 -2.87 -15.76 -10.33
N LYS A 247 -4.16 -15.64 -10.02
CA LYS A 247 -4.98 -16.76 -9.55
C LYS A 247 -5.04 -17.87 -10.58
N ALA A 248 -5.15 -17.55 -11.87
CA ALA A 248 -5.18 -18.52 -12.97
C ALA A 248 -3.88 -19.32 -13.11
N GLN A 249 -2.74 -18.79 -12.68
CA GLN A 249 -1.45 -19.51 -12.65
C GLN A 249 -1.41 -20.57 -11.54
N ASN A 250 -2.37 -20.58 -10.62
CA ASN A 250 -2.51 -21.51 -9.50
C ASN A 250 -1.21 -21.73 -8.69
N PRO A 251 -0.57 -20.66 -8.20
CA PRO A 251 0.70 -20.76 -7.47
C PRO A 251 0.51 -21.52 -6.14
N LYS A 252 1.34 -22.53 -5.89
CA LYS A 252 1.20 -23.46 -4.75
C LYS A 252 1.35 -22.77 -3.38
N ASN A 253 2.02 -21.64 -3.33
CA ASN A 253 2.27 -20.89 -2.10
C ASN A 253 1.28 -19.73 -1.88
N ILE A 254 0.22 -19.61 -2.70
CA ILE A 254 -0.78 -18.56 -2.57
C ILE A 254 -2.17 -19.17 -2.43
N THR A 255 -2.84 -18.84 -1.33
CA THR A 255 -4.26 -19.17 -1.12
C THR A 255 -5.10 -17.92 -1.37
N PHE A 256 -6.04 -17.99 -2.31
CA PHE A 256 -6.95 -16.89 -2.64
C PHE A 256 -8.30 -17.06 -1.94
N TYR A 257 -8.75 -15.97 -1.32
CA TYR A 257 -10.09 -15.85 -0.78
C TYR A 257 -10.79 -14.63 -1.36
N ILE A 258 -11.86 -14.88 -2.12
CA ILE A 258 -12.62 -13.82 -2.79
C ILE A 258 -13.91 -13.57 -2.01
N THR A 259 -14.10 -12.33 -1.58
CA THR A 259 -15.33 -11.85 -0.91
C THR A 259 -16.22 -11.10 -1.91
N LYS A 260 -17.43 -10.77 -1.47
CA LYS A 260 -18.40 -10.00 -2.23
C LYS A 260 -19.09 -8.97 -1.36
N GLY A 261 -19.31 -7.77 -1.89
CA GLY A 261 -20.07 -6.70 -1.22
C GLY A 261 -19.29 -5.88 -0.22
N LEU A 262 -18.02 -6.17 0.03
CA LEU A 262 -17.20 -5.45 0.99
C LEU A 262 -16.46 -4.27 0.33
N GLY A 263 -16.03 -4.42 -0.93
CA GLY A 263 -15.23 -3.44 -1.65
C GLY A 263 -13.92 -3.12 -0.93
N HIS A 264 -13.18 -2.13 -1.43
CA HIS A 264 -11.81 -1.82 -1.01
C HIS A 264 -11.62 -1.47 0.46
N ARG A 265 -12.60 -0.80 1.09
CA ARG A 265 -12.43 -0.21 2.43
C ARG A 265 -13.12 -0.95 3.56
N LYS A 266 -14.13 -1.76 3.26
CA LYS A 266 -14.81 -2.56 4.28
C LYS A 266 -14.10 -3.90 4.51
N ILE A 267 -13.49 -4.46 3.47
CA ILE A 267 -12.85 -5.78 3.48
C ILE A 267 -11.88 -5.97 4.65
N TYR A 268 -10.98 -5.04 4.91
CA TYR A 268 -10.03 -5.16 6.04
C TYR A 268 -10.65 -4.85 7.42
N ARG A 269 -11.94 -4.53 7.48
CA ARG A 269 -12.70 -4.30 8.71
C ARG A 269 -13.71 -5.40 8.99
N ASP A 270 -13.90 -6.27 8.02
CA ASP A 270 -14.86 -7.36 8.11
C ASP A 270 -14.38 -8.41 9.12
N THR A 271 -15.31 -8.92 9.93
CA THR A 271 -14.99 -9.88 11.01
C THR A 271 -14.56 -11.22 10.44
N THR A 272 -15.17 -11.69 9.35
CA THR A 272 -14.80 -12.96 8.71
C THR A 272 -13.39 -12.88 8.16
N VAL A 273 -13.07 -11.79 7.45
CA VAL A 273 -11.72 -11.52 6.93
C VAL A 273 -10.69 -11.47 8.06
N LYS A 274 -11.02 -10.76 9.15
CA LYS A 274 -10.15 -10.71 10.33
C LYS A 274 -9.88 -12.11 10.89
N ASN A 275 -10.91 -12.92 11.10
CA ASN A 275 -10.78 -14.27 11.63
C ASN A 275 -9.93 -15.17 10.73
N MET A 276 -10.07 -15.06 9.40
CA MET A 276 -9.23 -15.78 8.44
C MET A 276 -7.76 -15.38 8.55
N VAL A 277 -7.48 -14.08 8.65
CA VAL A 277 -6.11 -13.59 8.86
C VAL A 277 -5.55 -14.11 10.17
N GLU A 278 -6.32 -14.09 11.24
CA GLU A 278 -5.92 -14.62 12.55
C GLU A 278 -5.63 -16.13 12.50
N GLN A 279 -6.42 -16.91 11.79
CA GLN A 279 -6.19 -18.35 11.62
C GLN A 279 -4.94 -18.64 10.79
N PHE A 280 -4.71 -17.84 9.77
CA PHE A 280 -3.54 -17.99 8.89
C PHE A 280 -2.24 -17.60 9.62
N MET A 281 -2.24 -16.53 10.42
CA MET A 281 -1.08 -16.08 11.22
C MET A 281 -0.84 -16.97 12.43
#